data_18ccbfb4d40caaa76cb5dea7d930544e
#
_entry.id   18ccbfb4d40caaa76cb5dea7d930544e
#
_cell.length_a   1.000
_cell.length_b   1.000
_cell.length_c   1.000
_cell.angle_alpha   90.00
_cell.angle_beta   90.00
_cell.angle_gamma   90.00
#
_symmetry.space_group_name_H-M   'P 1'
#
loop_
_entity.id
_entity.type
_entity.pdbx_description
1 polymer ?
#
loop_
_entity_poly.entity_id
_entity_poly.type
_entity_poly.pdbx_seq_one_letter_code
_entity_poly.pdbx_strand_id
1 'polypeptide(L)'
;MAENVKYIPTDKLRNLVRDNSSLLMVMSRFGISSGFGEKTVEEVCGMHGVDVATFLSVANLISGKEKDYKSLSLSSLIGYLRRAHTYFLDYNLPTIRRRLIEALDCSGSDDVAFLILKFYDEYVTEVRKHMEYENTVVFAYVDELLQNRLDSSFSIDVFGGKHNHIDIKLKELKDIVISYYPNKCNDMLNSVLFDIINCEQDLASHCNVEDMLFVPAVAELERRVREQGGCEAVSAADNTDISKADILSQREKEIVVCIAKGMSNKEVADALNLSVHTVTTHRRNISSKLQIHSPAGITIYAIVNKLLDLHEIQKMQ
;
A
#
# COMPACT_ATOMS: atom_id res chain seq x y z
N MET A 1 -14.02 -20.98 -19.62
CA MET A 1 -13.93 -20.39 -18.26
C MET A 1 -13.34 -21.49 -17.40
N ALA A 2 -12.09 -21.33 -16.91
CA ALA A 2 -11.53 -22.29 -15.97
C ALA A 2 -12.38 -22.24 -14.69
N GLU A 3 -12.85 -23.40 -14.23
CA GLU A 3 -13.57 -23.51 -12.97
C GLU A 3 -12.70 -22.93 -11.85
N ASN A 4 -13.28 -22.07 -11.03
CA ASN A 4 -12.64 -21.39 -9.90
C ASN A 4 -12.41 -22.40 -8.74
N VAL A 5 -11.68 -23.48 -9.03
CA VAL A 5 -11.43 -24.58 -8.08
C VAL A 5 -10.37 -24.15 -7.10
N LYS A 6 -10.68 -24.27 -5.81
CA LYS A 6 -9.77 -23.99 -4.68
C LYS A 6 -8.56 -24.93 -4.73
N TYR A 7 -7.37 -24.40 -4.45
CA TYR A 7 -6.18 -25.24 -4.24
C TYR A 7 -6.32 -26.05 -2.96
N ILE A 8 -5.87 -27.30 -3.02
CA ILE A 8 -5.97 -28.27 -1.93
C ILE A 8 -4.60 -28.86 -1.56
N PRO A 9 -4.43 -29.48 -0.37
CA PRO A 9 -3.14 -30.00 0.10
C PRO A 9 -2.45 -30.98 -0.85
N THR A 10 -3.22 -31.78 -1.59
CA THR A 10 -2.73 -32.79 -2.52
C THR A 10 -2.34 -32.27 -3.89
N ASP A 11 -2.59 -31.00 -4.17
CA ASP A 11 -2.17 -30.40 -5.43
C ASP A 11 -0.65 -30.26 -5.50
N LYS A 12 -0.07 -30.44 -6.68
CA LYS A 12 1.37 -30.23 -6.90
C LYS A 12 1.68 -28.74 -6.86
N LEU A 13 2.57 -28.31 -5.96
CA LEU A 13 2.93 -26.92 -5.76
C LEU A 13 3.37 -26.24 -7.06
N ARG A 14 4.11 -26.96 -7.94
CA ARG A 14 4.49 -26.42 -9.24
C ARG A 14 3.31 -26.01 -10.12
N ASN A 15 2.17 -26.67 -10.01
CA ASN A 15 1.00 -26.35 -10.81
C ASN A 15 0.39 -25.03 -10.32
N LEU A 16 0.31 -24.83 -9.00
CA LEU A 16 -0.13 -23.56 -8.42
C LEU A 16 0.70 -22.37 -8.91
N VAL A 17 2.02 -22.51 -8.90
CA VAL A 17 2.95 -21.46 -9.37
C VAL A 17 2.81 -21.22 -10.88
N ARG A 18 2.50 -22.26 -11.68
CA ARG A 18 2.22 -22.11 -13.11
C ARG A 18 0.91 -21.38 -13.37
N ASP A 19 -0.09 -21.65 -12.55
CA ASP A 19 -1.41 -20.99 -12.65
C ASP A 19 -1.32 -19.51 -12.24
N ASN A 20 -0.52 -19.22 -11.20
CA ASN A 20 -0.32 -17.87 -10.69
C ASN A 20 1.14 -17.66 -10.22
N SER A 21 1.91 -16.91 -10.99
CA SER A 21 3.32 -16.61 -10.68
C SER A 21 3.50 -15.76 -9.42
N SER A 22 2.48 -15.02 -8.97
CA SER A 22 2.54 -14.25 -7.70
C SER A 22 2.72 -15.16 -6.49
N LEU A 23 2.42 -16.46 -6.59
CA LEU A 23 2.67 -17.44 -5.54
C LEU A 23 4.15 -17.67 -5.24
N LEU A 24 5.07 -17.25 -6.12
CA LEU A 24 6.50 -17.21 -5.81
C LEU A 24 6.80 -16.29 -4.63
N MET A 25 6.13 -15.14 -4.54
CA MET A 25 6.26 -14.22 -3.41
C MET A 25 5.62 -14.80 -2.15
N VAL A 26 4.47 -15.47 -2.29
CA VAL A 26 3.83 -16.19 -1.17
C VAL A 26 4.77 -17.25 -0.59
N MET A 27 5.37 -18.08 -1.44
CA MET A 27 6.33 -19.09 -1.03
C MET A 27 7.53 -18.48 -0.30
N SER A 28 8.12 -17.42 -0.87
CA SER A 28 9.25 -16.70 -0.27
C SER A 28 8.92 -16.20 1.13
N ARG A 29 7.75 -15.62 1.32
CA ARG A 29 7.26 -15.11 2.62
C ARG A 29 6.96 -16.20 3.63
N PHE A 30 6.60 -17.40 3.20
CA PHE A 30 6.55 -18.58 4.07
C PHE A 30 7.90 -19.24 4.29
N GLY A 31 8.96 -18.78 3.63
CA GLY A 31 10.31 -19.38 3.70
C GLY A 31 10.43 -20.68 2.92
N ILE A 32 9.57 -20.90 1.96
CA ILE A 32 9.62 -22.06 1.06
C ILE A 32 10.60 -21.78 -0.05
N SER A 33 11.64 -22.61 -0.15
CA SER A 33 12.65 -22.52 -1.19
C SER A 33 12.20 -23.21 -2.49
N SER A 34 12.72 -22.74 -3.63
CA SER A 34 12.55 -23.42 -4.92
C SER A 34 13.22 -24.81 -4.94
N GLY A 35 12.90 -25.63 -5.93
CA GLY A 35 13.49 -26.97 -6.07
C GLY A 35 12.63 -28.09 -5.46
N PHE A 36 11.35 -27.85 -5.21
CA PHE A 36 10.40 -28.81 -4.64
C PHE A 36 9.96 -29.93 -5.61
N GLY A 37 10.26 -29.83 -6.90
CA GLY A 37 9.98 -30.86 -7.91
C GLY A 37 8.50 -31.18 -8.09
N GLU A 38 8.13 -32.45 -7.96
CA GLU A 38 6.76 -32.96 -8.14
C GLU A 38 5.95 -32.99 -6.84
N LYS A 39 6.49 -32.45 -5.75
CA LYS A 39 5.86 -32.52 -4.42
C LYS A 39 4.54 -31.76 -4.34
N THR A 40 3.65 -32.27 -3.50
CA THR A 40 2.38 -31.63 -3.17
C THR A 40 2.59 -30.43 -2.24
N VAL A 41 1.57 -29.60 -2.11
CA VAL A 41 1.55 -28.48 -1.15
C VAL A 41 1.82 -28.97 0.27
N GLU A 42 1.15 -30.05 0.69
CA GLU A 42 1.31 -30.62 2.03
C GLU A 42 2.75 -31.11 2.28
N GLU A 43 3.34 -31.83 1.32
CA GLU A 43 4.71 -32.31 1.44
C GLU A 43 5.70 -31.16 1.55
N VAL A 44 5.55 -30.11 0.73
CA VAL A 44 6.46 -28.96 0.75
C VAL A 44 6.27 -28.15 2.02
N CYS A 45 5.06 -27.88 2.45
CA CYS A 45 4.78 -27.18 3.70
C CYS A 45 5.35 -27.95 4.90
N GLY A 46 5.17 -29.28 4.94
CA GLY A 46 5.72 -30.14 5.99
C GLY A 46 7.26 -30.07 6.06
N MET A 47 7.94 -30.06 4.91
CA MET A 47 9.42 -29.93 4.85
C MET A 47 9.94 -28.59 5.42
N HIS A 48 9.15 -27.54 5.34
CA HIS A 48 9.56 -26.20 5.77
C HIS A 48 8.91 -25.77 7.10
N GLY A 49 8.14 -26.64 7.75
CA GLY A 49 7.41 -26.33 8.99
C GLY A 49 6.34 -25.25 8.82
N VAL A 50 5.74 -25.18 7.62
CA VAL A 50 4.70 -24.21 7.28
C VAL A 50 3.33 -24.82 7.53
N ASP A 51 2.42 -24.06 8.16
CA ASP A 51 1.04 -24.45 8.33
C ASP A 51 0.30 -24.51 6.98
N VAL A 52 -0.15 -25.70 6.60
CA VAL A 52 -0.76 -25.97 5.29
C VAL A 52 -2.02 -25.16 5.08
N ALA A 53 -2.88 -25.06 6.12
CA ALA A 53 -4.15 -24.34 6.03
C ALA A 53 -3.91 -22.84 5.82
N THR A 54 -2.95 -22.24 6.52
CA THR A 54 -2.57 -20.83 6.35
C THR A 54 -1.97 -20.57 4.98
N PHE A 55 -1.04 -21.42 4.52
CA PHE A 55 -0.48 -21.32 3.17
C PHE A 55 -1.58 -21.34 2.09
N LEU A 56 -2.48 -22.30 2.16
CA LEU A 56 -3.56 -22.44 1.19
C LEU A 56 -4.58 -21.29 1.27
N SER A 57 -4.87 -20.77 2.46
CA SER A 57 -5.75 -19.60 2.63
C SER A 57 -5.18 -18.38 1.89
N VAL A 58 -3.87 -18.09 2.06
CA VAL A 58 -3.19 -17.01 1.36
C VAL A 58 -3.11 -17.29 -0.15
N ALA A 59 -2.70 -18.49 -0.55
CA ALA A 59 -2.55 -18.85 -1.96
C ALA A 59 -3.88 -18.78 -2.74
N ASN A 60 -4.96 -19.25 -2.13
CA ASN A 60 -6.30 -19.18 -2.72
C ASN A 60 -6.79 -17.73 -2.82
N LEU A 61 -6.62 -16.92 -1.77
CA LEU A 61 -6.99 -15.50 -1.80
C LEU A 61 -6.26 -14.74 -2.92
N ILE A 62 -4.93 -14.86 -3.00
CA ILE A 62 -4.13 -14.18 -4.02
C ILE A 62 -4.44 -14.67 -5.43
N SER A 63 -4.93 -15.90 -5.57
CA SER A 63 -5.37 -16.44 -6.86
C SER A 63 -6.84 -16.17 -7.18
N GLY A 64 -7.52 -15.31 -6.40
CA GLY A 64 -8.92 -14.94 -6.63
C GLY A 64 -9.91 -16.10 -6.38
N LYS A 65 -9.49 -17.09 -5.59
CA LYS A 65 -10.30 -18.25 -5.23
C LYS A 65 -11.01 -18.04 -3.89
N GLU A 66 -11.73 -19.06 -3.41
CA GLU A 66 -12.49 -19.00 -2.16
C GLU A 66 -11.59 -18.70 -0.94
N LYS A 67 -12.06 -17.81 -0.06
CA LYS A 67 -11.37 -17.37 1.17
C LYS A 67 -11.70 -18.30 2.34
N ASP A 68 -10.71 -18.64 3.14
CA ASP A 68 -10.91 -19.33 4.41
C ASP A 68 -10.00 -18.74 5.48
N TYR A 69 -10.56 -17.96 6.41
CA TYR A 69 -9.84 -17.40 7.56
C TYR A 69 -10.06 -18.19 8.85
N LYS A 70 -10.95 -19.21 8.85
CA LYS A 70 -11.34 -19.93 10.06
C LYS A 70 -10.37 -21.03 10.44
N SER A 71 -9.69 -21.61 9.45
CA SER A 71 -8.76 -22.73 9.63
C SER A 71 -7.29 -22.31 9.71
N LEU A 72 -6.96 -21.02 9.52
CA LEU A 72 -5.58 -20.53 9.51
C LEU A 72 -5.00 -20.37 10.92
N SER A 73 -3.68 -20.48 11.02
CA SER A 73 -2.88 -20.14 12.20
C SER A 73 -2.48 -18.66 12.16
N LEU A 74 -3.00 -17.86 13.12
CA LEU A 74 -2.62 -16.44 13.23
C LEU A 74 -1.11 -16.24 13.42
N SER A 75 -0.45 -17.10 14.20
CA SER A 75 1.01 -17.03 14.37
C SER A 75 1.76 -17.25 13.04
N SER A 76 1.31 -18.21 12.22
CA SER A 76 1.88 -18.45 10.88
C SER A 76 1.62 -17.29 9.93
N LEU A 77 0.42 -16.70 9.99
CA LEU A 77 0.05 -15.55 9.17
C LEU A 77 0.85 -14.30 9.56
N ILE A 78 1.02 -14.03 10.85
CA ILE A 78 1.89 -12.93 11.34
C ILE A 78 3.34 -13.14 10.87
N GLY A 79 3.84 -14.36 10.92
CA GLY A 79 5.16 -14.69 10.38
C GLY A 79 5.31 -14.38 8.89
N TYR A 80 4.27 -14.67 8.10
CA TYR A 80 4.18 -14.31 6.68
C TYR A 80 4.16 -12.79 6.47
N LEU A 81 3.33 -12.04 7.20
CA LEU A 81 3.22 -10.58 7.10
C LEU A 81 4.53 -9.90 7.49
N ARG A 82 5.17 -10.29 8.58
CA ARG A 82 6.48 -9.74 9.01
C ARG A 82 7.57 -9.94 7.95
N ARG A 83 7.61 -11.10 7.27
CA ARG A 83 8.56 -11.32 6.16
C ARG A 83 8.23 -10.47 4.94
N ALA A 84 6.95 -10.20 4.69
CA ALA A 84 6.56 -9.26 3.65
C ALA A 84 7.05 -7.83 3.97
N HIS A 85 6.90 -7.36 5.21
CA HIS A 85 7.43 -6.06 5.65
C HIS A 85 8.95 -5.96 5.47
N THR A 86 9.69 -6.98 5.90
CA THR A 86 11.15 -7.05 5.68
C THR A 86 11.49 -6.98 4.19
N TYR A 87 10.78 -7.73 3.35
CA TYR A 87 11.01 -7.70 1.91
C TYR A 87 10.77 -6.30 1.32
N PHE A 88 9.66 -5.65 1.66
CA PHE A 88 9.37 -4.32 1.15
C PHE A 88 10.37 -3.27 1.65
N LEU A 89 10.64 -3.23 2.96
CA LEU A 89 11.42 -2.17 3.58
C LEU A 89 12.92 -2.30 3.36
N ASP A 90 13.44 -3.51 3.31
CA ASP A 90 14.89 -3.76 3.28
C ASP A 90 15.40 -4.17 1.90
N TYR A 91 14.51 -4.60 0.99
CA TYR A 91 14.93 -5.05 -0.34
C TYR A 91 14.22 -4.32 -1.48
N ASN A 92 12.88 -4.39 -1.57
CA ASN A 92 12.14 -3.94 -2.74
C ASN A 92 12.19 -2.42 -2.90
N LEU A 93 11.73 -1.66 -1.90
CA LEU A 93 11.68 -0.20 -1.95
C LEU A 93 13.08 0.43 -2.08
N PRO A 94 14.13 0.00 -1.35
CA PRO A 94 15.50 0.49 -1.59
C PRO A 94 16.03 0.18 -3.00
N THR A 95 15.66 -0.95 -3.57
CA THR A 95 16.07 -1.32 -4.93
C THR A 95 15.41 -0.42 -5.97
N ILE A 96 14.12 -0.18 -5.86
CA ILE A 96 13.39 0.76 -6.73
C ILE A 96 14.01 2.15 -6.62
N ARG A 97 14.28 2.65 -5.40
CA ARG A 97 14.93 3.95 -5.19
C ARG A 97 16.25 4.10 -5.95
N ARG A 98 17.13 3.11 -5.80
CA ARG A 98 18.44 3.11 -6.49
C ARG A 98 18.25 3.16 -8.01
N ARG A 99 17.38 2.31 -8.56
CA ARG A 99 17.10 2.28 -10.00
C ARG A 99 16.43 3.55 -10.49
N LEU A 100 15.60 4.17 -9.65
CA LEU A 100 14.98 5.47 -9.97
C LEU A 100 16.03 6.58 -10.08
N ILE A 101 17.02 6.63 -9.17
CA ILE A 101 18.16 7.56 -9.26
C ILE A 101 18.95 7.34 -10.55
N GLU A 102 19.18 6.08 -10.94
CA GLU A 102 19.92 5.74 -12.16
C GLU A 102 19.12 6.10 -13.43
N ALA A 103 17.77 6.03 -13.37
CA ALA A 103 16.89 6.30 -14.50
C ALA A 103 16.54 7.78 -14.68
N LEU A 104 16.57 8.55 -13.59
CA LEU A 104 16.36 10.00 -13.62
C LEU A 104 17.69 10.71 -13.79
N ASP A 105 17.76 11.64 -14.74
CA ASP A 105 18.97 12.45 -14.92
C ASP A 105 19.09 13.51 -13.82
N CYS A 106 19.71 13.11 -12.70
CA CYS A 106 19.98 14.01 -11.57
C CYS A 106 21.28 14.80 -11.73
N SER A 107 21.96 14.70 -12.89
CA SER A 107 23.34 15.20 -13.06
C SER A 107 23.47 16.70 -13.34
N GLY A 108 22.38 17.46 -13.37
CA GLY A 108 22.65 18.85 -13.68
C GLY A 108 21.58 19.89 -13.50
N SER A 109 20.35 19.70 -13.78
CA SER A 109 19.36 20.78 -13.67
C SER A 109 17.92 20.29 -13.76
N ASP A 110 17.70 19.00 -13.56
CA ASP A 110 16.35 18.46 -13.60
C ASP A 110 15.73 18.50 -12.19
N ASP A 111 15.21 19.68 -11.86
CA ASP A 111 14.51 19.91 -10.59
C ASP A 111 13.29 18.97 -10.43
N VAL A 112 12.71 18.51 -11.54
CA VAL A 112 11.60 17.56 -11.54
C VAL A 112 12.08 16.16 -11.09
N ALA A 113 13.25 15.72 -11.54
CA ALA A 113 13.86 14.47 -11.10
C ALA A 113 14.06 14.45 -9.57
N PHE A 114 14.57 15.56 -9.01
CA PHE A 114 14.74 15.70 -7.56
C PHE A 114 13.40 15.64 -6.81
N LEU A 115 12.37 16.29 -7.32
CA LEU A 115 11.03 16.26 -6.71
C LEU A 115 10.39 14.86 -6.77
N ILE A 116 10.60 14.11 -7.85
CA ILE A 116 10.14 12.71 -7.96
C ILE A 116 10.82 11.86 -6.89
N LEU A 117 12.15 11.99 -6.71
CA LEU A 117 12.88 11.25 -5.68
C LEU A 117 12.41 11.63 -4.26
N LYS A 118 12.22 12.93 -3.99
CA LYS A 118 11.67 13.39 -2.71
C LYS A 118 10.30 12.82 -2.43
N PHE A 119 9.41 12.82 -3.41
CA PHE A 119 8.09 12.19 -3.30
C PHE A 119 8.18 10.71 -2.98
N TYR A 120 9.08 10.00 -3.67
CA TYR A 120 9.32 8.59 -3.40
C TYR A 120 9.83 8.35 -1.96
N ASP A 121 10.77 9.15 -1.49
CA ASP A 121 11.32 9.05 -0.12
C ASP A 121 10.27 9.34 0.96
N GLU A 122 9.38 10.30 0.72
CA GLU A 122 8.22 10.57 1.60
C GLU A 122 7.27 9.37 1.62
N TYR A 123 6.98 8.77 0.47
CA TYR A 123 6.18 7.55 0.37
C TYR A 123 6.80 6.39 1.16
N VAL A 124 8.08 6.10 0.96
CA VAL A 124 8.81 5.04 1.68
C VAL A 124 8.77 5.27 3.20
N THR A 125 8.86 6.53 3.63
CA THR A 125 8.79 6.90 5.06
C THR A 125 7.40 6.57 5.65
N GLU A 126 6.32 6.79 4.90
CA GLU A 126 4.96 6.46 5.34
C GLU A 126 4.72 4.95 5.38
N VAL A 127 5.14 4.22 4.35
CA VAL A 127 5.07 2.75 4.33
C VAL A 127 5.82 2.16 5.53
N ARG A 128 7.03 2.67 5.82
CA ARG A 128 7.83 2.24 6.98
C ARG A 128 7.08 2.47 8.30
N LYS A 129 6.53 3.66 8.51
CA LYS A 129 5.76 3.97 9.73
C LYS A 129 4.56 3.06 9.91
N HIS A 130 3.88 2.75 8.82
CA HIS A 130 2.72 1.86 8.83
C HIS A 130 3.14 0.44 9.21
N MET A 131 4.09 -0.16 8.52
CA MET A 131 4.56 -1.52 8.78
C MET A 131 5.23 -1.66 10.17
N GLU A 132 5.93 -0.61 10.65
CA GLU A 132 6.48 -0.58 12.02
C GLU A 132 5.36 -0.55 13.07
N TYR A 133 4.27 0.21 12.84
CA TYR A 133 3.10 0.20 13.72
C TYR A 133 2.46 -1.19 13.77
N GLU A 134 2.30 -1.86 12.65
CA GLU A 134 1.79 -3.22 12.60
C GLU A 134 2.69 -4.19 13.37
N ASN A 135 3.98 -4.15 13.10
CA ASN A 135 4.94 -5.03 13.75
C ASN A 135 5.01 -4.85 15.28
N THR A 136 4.88 -3.61 15.77
CA THR A 136 5.13 -3.28 17.19
C THR A 136 3.85 -3.17 18.02
N VAL A 137 2.72 -2.82 17.41
CA VAL A 137 1.46 -2.62 18.12
C VAL A 137 0.46 -3.73 17.76
N VAL A 138 0.14 -3.88 16.47
CA VAL A 138 -0.94 -4.78 16.05
C VAL A 138 -0.58 -6.24 16.29
N PHE A 139 0.61 -6.66 15.85
CA PHE A 139 1.04 -8.06 16.01
C PHE A 139 1.36 -8.39 17.49
N ALA A 140 1.87 -7.42 18.27
CA ALA A 140 2.05 -7.62 19.70
C ALA A 140 0.70 -7.80 20.43
N TYR A 141 -0.32 -7.01 20.07
CA TYR A 141 -1.67 -7.18 20.58
C TYR A 141 -2.22 -8.57 20.28
N VAL A 142 -2.04 -9.08 19.07
CA VAL A 142 -2.49 -10.43 18.71
C VAL A 142 -1.72 -11.52 19.47
N ASP A 143 -0.42 -11.33 19.70
CA ASP A 143 0.39 -12.23 20.52
C ASP A 143 -0.14 -12.31 21.98
N GLU A 144 -0.63 -11.20 22.55
CA GLU A 144 -1.30 -11.17 23.85
C GLU A 144 -2.68 -11.88 23.82
N LEU A 145 -3.48 -11.62 22.77
CA LEU A 145 -4.75 -12.30 22.56
C LEU A 145 -4.62 -13.83 22.47
N LEU A 146 -3.59 -14.31 21.79
CA LEU A 146 -3.30 -15.75 21.70
C LEU A 146 -2.97 -16.39 23.06
N GLN A 147 -2.57 -15.56 24.04
CA GLN A 147 -2.35 -15.96 25.43
C GLN A 147 -3.60 -15.73 26.32
N ASN A 148 -4.78 -15.47 25.71
CA ASN A 148 -6.04 -15.11 26.37
C ASN A 148 -5.94 -13.83 27.23
N ARG A 149 -5.06 -12.89 26.86
CA ARG A 149 -4.94 -11.57 27.50
C ARG A 149 -5.55 -10.53 26.58
N LEU A 150 -6.64 -9.89 27.02
CA LEU A 150 -7.33 -8.84 26.27
C LEU A 150 -6.95 -7.47 26.82
N ASP A 151 -6.34 -6.62 25.99
CA ASP A 151 -6.25 -5.18 26.25
C ASP A 151 -7.52 -4.50 25.74
N SER A 152 -8.35 -4.00 26.63
CA SER A 152 -9.61 -3.32 26.31
C SER A 152 -9.42 -1.94 25.67
N SER A 153 -8.19 -1.43 25.61
CA SER A 153 -7.88 -0.12 25.00
C SER A 153 -7.68 -0.19 23.48
N PHE A 154 -7.54 -1.40 22.91
CA PHE A 154 -7.33 -1.64 21.49
C PHE A 154 -8.42 -2.57 20.93
N SER A 155 -8.80 -2.37 19.68
CA SER A 155 -9.63 -3.30 18.92
C SER A 155 -9.15 -3.34 17.47
N ILE A 156 -9.17 -4.54 16.87
CA ILE A 156 -8.74 -4.74 15.49
C ILE A 156 -9.62 -4.00 14.48
N ASP A 157 -10.87 -3.71 14.82
CA ASP A 157 -11.80 -2.96 13.95
C ASP A 157 -11.29 -1.55 13.63
N VAL A 158 -10.52 -0.92 14.55
CA VAL A 158 -9.89 0.38 14.33
C VAL A 158 -8.76 0.32 13.30
N PHE A 159 -8.17 -0.86 13.14
CA PHE A 159 -7.08 -1.09 12.21
C PHE A 159 -7.58 -1.30 10.76
N GLY A 160 -8.62 -2.09 10.55
CA GLY A 160 -9.14 -2.47 9.23
C GLY A 160 -9.57 -1.33 8.29
N GLY A 161 -9.62 -0.06 8.76
CA GLY A 161 -9.95 1.11 7.94
C GLY A 161 -8.75 1.94 7.46
N LYS A 162 -7.51 1.55 7.80
CA LYS A 162 -6.31 2.41 7.61
C LYS A 162 -5.50 2.14 6.35
N HIS A 163 -5.76 1.05 5.61
CA HIS A 163 -4.94 0.63 4.46
C HIS A 163 -5.10 1.51 3.20
N ASN A 164 -6.18 2.29 3.10
CA ASN A 164 -6.55 3.04 1.88
C ASN A 164 -5.58 4.15 1.43
N HIS A 165 -4.53 4.48 2.21
CA HIS A 165 -3.64 5.60 1.87
C HIS A 165 -2.30 5.18 1.24
N ILE A 166 -1.85 3.95 1.45
CA ILE A 166 -0.52 3.49 1.01
C ILE A 166 -0.52 3.20 -0.49
N ASP A 167 -1.57 2.56 -1.00
CA ASP A 167 -1.72 2.21 -2.41
C ASP A 167 -1.82 3.45 -3.31
N ILE A 168 -2.49 4.51 -2.82
CA ILE A 168 -2.79 5.72 -3.59
C ILE A 168 -1.52 6.46 -3.99
N LYS A 169 -0.54 6.60 -3.09
CA LYS A 169 0.67 7.41 -3.34
C LYS A 169 1.61 6.80 -4.38
N LEU A 170 1.77 5.48 -4.37
CA LEU A 170 2.62 4.82 -5.36
C LEU A 170 2.00 4.89 -6.77
N LYS A 171 0.67 4.79 -6.84
CA LYS A 171 -0.09 5.04 -8.05
C LYS A 171 0.10 6.47 -8.55
N GLU A 172 0.00 7.48 -7.65
CA GLU A 172 0.23 8.88 -8.00
C GLU A 172 1.64 9.10 -8.56
N LEU A 173 2.67 8.53 -7.93
CA LEU A 173 4.05 8.63 -8.42
C LEU A 173 4.18 8.10 -9.85
N LYS A 174 3.64 6.93 -10.09
CA LYS A 174 3.62 6.29 -11.42
C LYS A 174 2.93 7.19 -12.45
N ASP A 175 1.74 7.70 -12.12
CA ASP A 175 0.93 8.54 -13.02
C ASP A 175 1.64 9.88 -13.30
N ILE A 176 2.33 10.47 -12.30
CA ILE A 176 3.15 11.67 -12.48
C ILE A 176 4.31 11.40 -13.44
N VAL A 177 5.06 10.33 -13.25
CA VAL A 177 6.21 10.00 -14.10
C VAL A 177 5.74 9.71 -15.53
N ILE A 178 4.69 8.90 -15.72
CA ILE A 178 4.17 8.55 -17.05
C ILE A 178 3.62 9.78 -17.78
N SER A 179 2.88 10.64 -17.08
CA SER A 179 2.14 11.73 -17.73
C SER A 179 2.95 13.01 -17.88
N TYR A 180 3.92 13.25 -17.01
CA TYR A 180 4.53 14.58 -16.88
C TYR A 180 6.05 14.62 -16.91
N TYR A 181 6.75 13.48 -16.84
CA TYR A 181 8.21 13.47 -16.90
C TYR A 181 8.72 13.29 -18.35
N PRO A 182 9.23 14.33 -19.02
CA PRO A 182 9.71 14.24 -20.39
C PRO A 182 11.09 13.58 -20.43
N ASN A 183 11.16 12.29 -20.65
CA ASN A 183 12.45 11.60 -20.77
C ASN A 183 12.84 11.36 -22.23
N LYS A 184 14.14 11.53 -22.52
CA LYS A 184 14.75 11.30 -23.84
C LYS A 184 15.28 9.88 -24.04
N CYS A 185 15.46 9.09 -22.95
CA CYS A 185 16.02 7.74 -23.00
C CYS A 185 15.17 6.80 -22.13
N ASN A 186 14.47 5.85 -22.76
CA ASN A 186 13.25 5.27 -22.19
C ASN A 186 13.41 3.91 -21.52
N ASP A 187 14.42 3.08 -21.87
CA ASP A 187 14.43 1.68 -21.42
C ASP A 187 14.64 1.56 -19.91
N MET A 188 15.51 2.37 -19.34
CA MET A 188 15.81 2.33 -17.91
C MET A 188 14.62 2.85 -17.09
N LEU A 189 14.03 3.97 -17.47
CA LEU A 189 12.86 4.53 -16.78
C LEU A 189 11.63 3.60 -16.91
N ASN A 190 11.37 3.06 -18.11
CA ASN A 190 10.31 2.09 -18.31
C ASN A 190 10.50 0.83 -17.45
N SER A 191 11.74 0.36 -17.32
CA SER A 191 12.08 -0.77 -16.45
C SER A 191 11.79 -0.46 -14.97
N VAL A 192 12.13 0.73 -14.49
CA VAL A 192 11.81 1.15 -13.11
C VAL A 192 10.32 1.35 -12.91
N LEU A 193 9.61 1.91 -13.88
CA LEU A 193 8.16 2.01 -13.82
C LEU A 193 7.50 0.63 -13.72
N PHE A 194 8.05 -0.37 -14.41
CA PHE A 194 7.57 -1.75 -14.29
C PHE A 194 7.81 -2.33 -12.89
N ASP A 195 8.95 -2.02 -12.26
CA ASP A 195 9.21 -2.40 -10.85
C ASP A 195 8.23 -1.71 -9.90
N ILE A 196 7.91 -0.44 -10.13
CA ILE A 196 6.93 0.32 -9.33
C ILE A 196 5.53 -0.31 -9.48
N ILE A 197 5.12 -0.67 -10.70
CA ILE A 197 3.83 -1.34 -10.96
C ILE A 197 3.76 -2.70 -10.23
N ASN A 198 4.83 -3.49 -10.30
CA ASN A 198 4.89 -4.77 -9.61
C ASN A 198 4.86 -4.59 -8.08
N CYS A 199 5.54 -3.57 -7.55
CA CYS A 199 5.51 -3.23 -6.13
C CYS A 199 4.11 -2.80 -5.68
N GLU A 200 3.42 -1.96 -6.46
CA GLU A 200 2.03 -1.54 -6.22
C GLU A 200 1.09 -2.76 -6.13
N GLN A 201 1.19 -3.67 -7.09
CA GLN A 201 0.36 -4.88 -7.11
C GLN A 201 0.65 -5.82 -5.93
N ASP A 202 1.92 -5.94 -5.55
CA ASP A 202 2.33 -6.79 -4.43
C ASP A 202 1.92 -6.18 -3.07
N LEU A 203 2.01 -4.86 -2.90
CA LEU A 203 1.47 -4.15 -1.73
C LEU A 203 -0.05 -4.27 -1.64
N ALA A 204 -0.77 -4.09 -2.75
CA ALA A 204 -2.22 -4.29 -2.78
C ALA A 204 -2.60 -5.73 -2.40
N SER A 205 -1.83 -6.72 -2.86
CA SER A 205 -2.02 -8.12 -2.47
C SER A 205 -1.74 -8.34 -0.97
N HIS A 206 -0.75 -7.67 -0.41
CA HIS A 206 -0.43 -7.70 1.02
C HIS A 206 -1.58 -7.11 1.87
N CYS A 207 -2.04 -5.91 1.56
CA CYS A 207 -3.19 -5.30 2.23
C CYS A 207 -4.47 -6.16 2.11
N ASN A 208 -4.68 -6.80 0.94
CA ASN A 208 -5.80 -7.72 0.77
C ASN A 208 -5.71 -8.96 1.69
N VAL A 209 -4.51 -9.49 1.95
CA VAL A 209 -4.32 -10.57 2.94
C VAL A 209 -4.65 -10.09 4.34
N GLU A 210 -4.28 -8.87 4.70
CA GLU A 210 -4.61 -8.29 6.00
C GLU A 210 -6.12 -8.08 6.16
N ASP A 211 -6.76 -7.43 5.21
CA ASP A 211 -8.19 -7.11 5.27
C ASP A 211 -9.08 -8.36 5.21
N MET A 212 -8.70 -9.38 4.44
CA MET A 212 -9.56 -10.52 4.14
C MET A 212 -9.27 -11.77 4.97
N LEU A 213 -8.07 -11.89 5.55
CA LEU A 213 -7.69 -13.05 6.36
C LEU A 213 -7.31 -12.64 7.78
N PHE A 214 -6.39 -11.66 7.94
CA PHE A 214 -5.85 -11.30 9.25
C PHE A 214 -6.90 -10.60 10.13
N VAL A 215 -7.49 -9.50 9.65
CA VAL A 215 -8.48 -8.73 10.44
C VAL A 215 -9.68 -9.59 10.85
N PRO A 216 -10.34 -10.37 9.96
CA PRO A 216 -11.45 -11.24 10.37
C PRO A 216 -11.04 -12.35 11.35
N ALA A 217 -9.84 -12.92 11.20
CA ALA A 217 -9.36 -13.97 12.10
C ALA A 217 -9.06 -13.40 13.50
N VAL A 218 -8.49 -12.19 13.59
CA VAL A 218 -8.25 -11.51 14.88
C VAL A 218 -9.56 -11.08 15.52
N ALA A 219 -10.51 -10.53 14.77
CA ALA A 219 -11.83 -10.15 15.29
C ALA A 219 -12.56 -11.36 15.89
N GLU A 220 -12.50 -12.53 15.24
CA GLU A 220 -13.05 -13.76 15.77
C GLU A 220 -12.33 -14.23 17.04
N LEU A 221 -11.01 -14.07 17.12
CA LEU A 221 -10.25 -14.37 18.33
C LEU A 221 -10.63 -13.41 19.47
N GLU A 222 -10.72 -12.08 19.20
CA GLU A 222 -11.20 -11.09 20.17
C GLU A 222 -12.56 -11.46 20.75
N ARG A 223 -13.49 -11.84 19.87
CA ARG A 223 -14.85 -12.26 20.27
C ARG A 223 -14.78 -13.45 21.22
N ARG A 224 -14.00 -14.48 20.91
CA ARG A 224 -13.85 -15.69 21.76
C ARG A 224 -13.23 -15.35 23.11
N VAL A 225 -12.21 -14.52 23.15
CA VAL A 225 -11.54 -14.11 24.39
C VAL A 225 -12.49 -13.27 25.26
N ARG A 226 -13.30 -12.37 24.65
CA ARG A 226 -14.33 -11.59 25.36
C ARG A 226 -15.44 -12.47 25.93
N GLU A 227 -15.94 -13.44 25.17
CA GLU A 227 -16.98 -14.39 25.63
C GLU A 227 -16.49 -15.24 26.80
N GLN A 228 -15.21 -15.61 26.82
CA GLN A 228 -14.60 -16.32 27.94
C GLN A 228 -14.34 -15.41 29.14
N GLY A 229 -14.17 -14.10 28.94
CA GLY A 229 -13.92 -13.09 29.96
C GLY A 229 -15.13 -12.27 30.45
N GLY A 230 -16.30 -12.43 29.84
CA GLY A 230 -17.61 -11.88 30.28
C GLY A 230 -17.81 -10.36 30.11
N CYS A 231 -17.70 -9.79 28.89
CA CYS A 231 -18.16 -8.41 28.61
C CYS A 231 -18.60 -8.20 27.14
N GLU A 232 -19.71 -7.46 26.93
CA GLU A 232 -20.37 -7.24 25.64
C GLU A 232 -19.89 -5.97 24.91
N ALA A 233 -20.05 -5.95 23.58
CA ALA A 233 -19.61 -4.92 22.65
C ALA A 233 -20.75 -4.13 22.00
N VAL A 234 -20.47 -2.87 21.56
CA VAL A 234 -21.38 -2.02 20.75
C VAL A 234 -20.67 -1.60 19.44
N SER A 235 -21.42 -1.69 18.35
CA SER A 235 -21.01 -1.44 16.94
C SER A 235 -21.48 -0.09 16.39
N ALA A 236 -20.82 0.48 15.35
CA ALA A 236 -21.48 1.27 14.30
C ALA A 236 -20.59 1.55 13.07
N ALA A 237 -21.23 1.56 11.90
CA ALA A 237 -20.71 1.71 10.53
C ALA A 237 -21.00 3.13 9.95
N ASP A 238 -20.38 3.57 8.87
CA ASP A 238 -20.97 3.70 7.53
C ASP A 238 -20.17 4.52 6.49
N ASN A 239 -20.45 4.26 5.22
CA ASN A 239 -19.83 4.61 3.94
C ASN A 239 -20.14 6.01 3.37
N THR A 240 -19.39 6.44 2.34
CA THR A 240 -19.92 6.69 0.96
C THR A 240 -18.91 7.24 -0.07
N ASP A 241 -19.17 6.90 -1.31
CA ASP A 241 -18.51 6.98 -2.61
C ASP A 241 -18.75 8.35 -3.33
N ILE A 242 -17.97 8.72 -4.39
CA ILE A 242 -18.46 9.33 -5.66
C ILE A 242 -17.33 9.81 -6.62
N SER A 243 -17.61 9.75 -7.92
CA SER A 243 -16.93 9.77 -9.19
C SER A 243 -16.56 11.13 -9.85
N LYS A 244 -15.52 11.07 -10.68
CA LYS A 244 -15.05 11.67 -11.97
C LYS A 244 -15.50 13.07 -12.49
N ALA A 245 -14.50 13.76 -13.00
CA ALA A 245 -14.10 14.39 -14.28
C ALA A 245 -13.97 15.94 -14.30
N ASP A 246 -12.90 16.36 -14.96
CA ASP A 246 -12.62 17.55 -15.75
C ASP A 246 -11.57 18.56 -15.24
N ILE A 247 -10.83 19.10 -16.25
CA ILE A 247 -9.76 20.07 -16.20
C ILE A 247 -9.98 21.15 -15.12
N LEU A 248 -8.90 21.53 -14.42
CA LEU A 248 -8.96 22.54 -13.36
C LEU A 248 -9.48 23.89 -13.86
N SER A 249 -10.42 24.47 -13.13
CA SER A 249 -10.84 25.86 -13.33
C SER A 249 -9.71 26.85 -13.01
N GLN A 250 -9.80 28.10 -13.47
CA GLN A 250 -8.80 29.12 -13.17
C GLN A 250 -8.58 29.29 -11.66
N ARG A 251 -9.64 29.20 -10.86
CA ARG A 251 -9.58 29.30 -9.41
C ARG A 251 -8.87 28.12 -8.75
N GLU A 252 -9.07 26.92 -9.30
CA GLU A 252 -8.37 25.73 -8.84
C GLU A 252 -6.87 25.78 -9.17
N LYS A 253 -6.50 26.35 -10.31
CA LYS A 253 -5.08 26.59 -10.68
C LYS A 253 -4.41 27.56 -9.71
N GLU A 254 -5.05 28.65 -9.31
CA GLU A 254 -4.54 29.57 -8.30
C GLU A 254 -4.31 28.87 -6.96
N ILE A 255 -5.23 28.03 -6.53
CA ILE A 255 -5.10 27.25 -5.30
C ILE A 255 -3.98 26.22 -5.43
N VAL A 256 -3.81 25.56 -6.58
CA VAL A 256 -2.69 24.65 -6.86
C VAL A 256 -1.35 25.38 -6.68
N VAL A 257 -1.20 26.61 -7.20
CA VAL A 257 -0.01 27.43 -7.02
C VAL A 257 0.25 27.72 -5.54
N CYS A 258 -0.77 28.08 -4.77
CA CYS A 258 -0.64 28.34 -3.34
C CYS A 258 -0.24 27.06 -2.56
N ILE A 259 -0.79 25.91 -2.90
CA ILE A 259 -0.41 24.63 -2.32
C ILE A 259 1.05 24.30 -2.65
N ALA A 260 1.47 24.50 -3.88
CA ALA A 260 2.83 24.27 -4.33
C ALA A 260 3.86 25.19 -3.64
N LYS A 261 3.43 26.39 -3.21
CA LYS A 261 4.20 27.31 -2.37
C LYS A 261 4.20 26.93 -0.87
N GLY A 262 3.59 25.82 -0.49
CA GLY A 262 3.58 25.33 0.90
C GLY A 262 2.57 26.02 1.81
N MET A 263 1.63 26.80 1.29
CA MET A 263 0.66 27.57 2.09
C MET A 263 -0.36 26.65 2.77
N SER A 264 -0.65 26.93 4.04
CA SER A 264 -1.72 26.31 4.80
C SER A 264 -3.10 26.74 4.26
N ASN A 265 -4.18 26.02 4.60
CA ASN A 265 -5.53 26.37 4.16
C ASN A 265 -5.96 27.79 4.60
N LYS A 266 -5.46 28.24 5.75
CA LYS A 266 -5.73 29.58 6.25
C LYS A 266 -5.03 30.65 5.42
N GLU A 267 -3.74 30.45 5.13
CA GLU A 267 -2.94 31.36 4.29
C GLU A 267 -3.48 31.44 2.86
N VAL A 268 -3.91 30.31 2.29
CA VAL A 268 -4.59 30.29 0.98
C VAL A 268 -5.91 31.05 1.01
N ALA A 269 -6.69 30.88 2.08
CA ALA A 269 -7.95 31.59 2.27
C ALA A 269 -7.73 33.11 2.33
N ASP A 270 -6.75 33.55 3.11
CA ASP A 270 -6.37 34.96 3.25
C ASP A 270 -5.84 35.53 1.91
N ALA A 271 -4.92 34.82 1.24
CA ALA A 271 -4.32 35.25 -0.02
C ALA A 271 -5.31 35.38 -1.18
N LEU A 272 -6.33 34.52 -1.20
CA LEU A 272 -7.30 34.42 -2.29
C LEU A 272 -8.67 35.03 -1.93
N ASN A 273 -8.81 35.66 -0.75
CA ASN A 273 -10.08 36.20 -0.24
C ASN A 273 -11.22 35.16 -0.24
N LEU A 274 -10.95 33.98 0.31
CA LEU A 274 -11.89 32.86 0.44
C LEU A 274 -12.11 32.50 1.91
N SER A 275 -13.17 31.72 2.18
CA SER A 275 -13.29 31.05 3.47
C SER A 275 -12.37 29.78 3.51
N VAL A 276 -11.89 29.42 4.70
CA VAL A 276 -11.11 28.17 4.89
C VAL A 276 -11.91 26.95 4.42
N HIS A 277 -13.22 26.94 4.64
CA HIS A 277 -14.10 25.88 4.18
C HIS A 277 -14.15 25.80 2.63
N THR A 278 -14.21 26.96 1.95
CA THR A 278 -14.17 27.03 0.48
C THR A 278 -12.83 26.49 -0.05
N VAL A 279 -11.71 26.86 0.58
CA VAL A 279 -10.38 26.32 0.21
C VAL A 279 -10.34 24.80 0.38
N THR A 280 -10.86 24.27 1.49
CA THR A 280 -10.91 22.81 1.73
C THR A 280 -11.75 22.10 0.66
N THR A 281 -12.88 22.69 0.25
CA THR A 281 -13.71 22.14 -0.82
C THR A 281 -12.98 22.14 -2.16
N HIS A 282 -12.31 23.24 -2.51
CA HIS A 282 -11.49 23.30 -3.74
C HIS A 282 -10.34 22.29 -3.72
N ARG A 283 -9.61 22.14 -2.60
CA ARG A 283 -8.54 21.14 -2.48
C ARG A 283 -9.05 19.73 -2.74
N ARG A 284 -10.21 19.38 -2.16
CA ARG A 284 -10.84 18.06 -2.42
C ARG A 284 -11.21 17.89 -3.90
N ASN A 285 -11.78 18.94 -4.52
CA ASN A 285 -12.13 18.90 -5.94
C ASN A 285 -10.89 18.81 -6.84
N ILE A 286 -9.82 19.55 -6.53
CA ILE A 286 -8.52 19.47 -7.22
C ILE A 286 -7.97 18.06 -7.12
N SER A 287 -7.90 17.48 -5.91
CA SER A 287 -7.43 16.12 -5.69
C SER A 287 -8.26 15.10 -6.48
N SER A 288 -9.58 15.25 -6.50
CA SER A 288 -10.47 14.38 -7.28
C SER A 288 -10.26 14.52 -8.78
N LYS A 289 -10.07 15.74 -9.30
CA LYS A 289 -9.89 16.00 -10.73
C LYS A 289 -8.54 15.54 -11.25
N LEU A 290 -7.47 15.78 -10.48
CA LEU A 290 -6.11 15.42 -10.86
C LEU A 290 -5.75 13.98 -10.50
N GLN A 291 -6.53 13.32 -9.65
CA GLN A 291 -6.19 12.05 -9.02
C GLN A 291 -4.86 12.13 -8.24
N ILE A 292 -4.54 13.32 -7.71
CA ILE A 292 -3.34 13.63 -6.94
C ILE A 292 -3.79 14.10 -5.54
N HIS A 293 -3.39 13.36 -4.50
CA HIS A 293 -3.83 13.62 -3.12
C HIS A 293 -2.73 14.20 -2.23
N SER A 294 -1.46 14.11 -2.67
CA SER A 294 -0.32 14.63 -1.91
C SER A 294 0.03 16.07 -2.31
N PRO A 295 0.46 16.93 -1.36
CA PRO A 295 0.97 18.27 -1.66
C PRO A 295 2.17 18.25 -2.61
N ALA A 296 3.08 17.27 -2.45
CA ALA A 296 4.25 17.11 -3.31
C ALA A 296 3.84 16.79 -4.76
N GLY A 297 2.87 15.89 -4.96
CA GLY A 297 2.32 15.60 -6.29
C GLY A 297 1.67 16.82 -6.94
N ILE A 298 0.91 17.61 -6.18
CA ILE A 298 0.32 18.88 -6.65
C ILE A 298 1.41 19.88 -7.05
N THR A 299 2.54 19.91 -6.30
CA THR A 299 3.69 20.77 -6.62
C THR A 299 4.35 20.36 -7.94
N ILE A 300 4.56 19.05 -8.14
CA ILE A 300 5.10 18.53 -9.42
C ILE A 300 4.16 18.87 -10.57
N TYR A 301 2.85 18.65 -10.39
CA TYR A 301 1.84 19.03 -11.38
C TYR A 301 1.91 20.53 -11.75
N ALA A 302 2.04 21.41 -10.74
CA ALA A 302 2.13 22.86 -10.94
C ALA A 302 3.36 23.26 -11.77
N ILE A 303 4.51 22.65 -11.50
CA ILE A 303 5.78 22.93 -12.20
C ILE A 303 5.72 22.44 -13.65
N VAL A 304 5.33 21.20 -13.85
CA VAL A 304 5.28 20.58 -15.19
C VAL A 304 4.28 21.29 -16.10
N ASN A 305 3.14 21.73 -15.56
CA ASN A 305 2.15 22.48 -16.32
C ASN A 305 2.44 23.99 -16.39
N LYS A 306 3.65 24.43 -15.98
CA LYS A 306 4.09 25.82 -15.99
C LYS A 306 3.16 26.80 -15.25
N LEU A 307 2.47 26.30 -14.23
CA LEU A 307 1.64 27.11 -13.33
C LEU A 307 2.51 27.82 -12.27
N LEU A 308 3.72 27.29 -12.02
CA LEU A 308 4.68 27.85 -11.07
C LEU A 308 6.09 27.64 -11.61
N ASP A 309 6.96 28.67 -11.48
CA ASP A 309 8.38 28.57 -11.79
C ASP A 309 9.15 28.09 -10.55
N LEU A 310 10.08 27.17 -10.73
CA LEU A 310 10.86 26.57 -9.64
C LEU A 310 11.72 27.58 -8.91
N HIS A 311 12.21 28.62 -9.61
CA HIS A 311 12.94 29.73 -9.01
C HIS A 311 12.13 30.54 -7.98
N GLU A 312 10.80 30.48 -8.04
CA GLU A 312 9.94 31.10 -7.04
C GLU A 312 9.88 30.31 -5.73
N ILE A 313 10.01 28.99 -5.79
CA ILE A 313 10.00 28.11 -4.59
C ILE A 313 11.32 28.22 -3.81
N GLN A 314 12.46 28.30 -4.51
CA GLN A 314 13.80 28.39 -3.89
C GLN A 314 14.04 29.71 -3.13
N LYS A 315 13.31 30.76 -3.46
CA LYS A 315 13.42 32.06 -2.76
C LYS A 315 12.61 32.12 -1.46
N MET A 316 11.81 31.11 -1.16
CA MET A 316 10.89 31.08 -0.01
C MET A 316 11.33 30.13 1.11
N GLN A 317 12.46 29.42 0.94
CA GLN A 317 13.14 28.64 1.98
C GLN A 317 14.33 29.40 2.52
#